data_f6b39129719be9faab72aa8dbd60f943
#
_entry.id   f6b39129719be9faab72aa8dbd60f943
#
_cell.length_a   1.000
_cell.length_b   1.000
_cell.length_c   1.000
_cell.angle_alpha   90.00
_cell.angle_beta   90.00
_cell.angle_gamma   90.00
#
_symmetry.space_group_name_H-M   'P 1'
#
loop_
_entity.id
_entity.type
_entity.pdbx_description
1 polymer ?
#
loop_
_entity_poly.entity_id
_entity_poly.type
_entity_poly.pdbx_seq_one_letter_code
_entity_poly.pdbx_strand_id
1 'polypeptide(L)'
;VYDKTDHIIQMTEADGAKTCFGYDRVGNIISVTNALGGITTYTYDEVGRRTSVTDVSGNTTSMFYNALGKIERVCYPNGSSKVFEYEIGGRLKKIIYPDGETETYGYDKKGNIVFRENGLGNRLTFYYDKMDRITQIINPVGGVRKYSYDAVGNIICIRDENENETHYTYSP
;
A
#
# COMPACT_ATOMS: atom_id res chain seq x y z
N VAL A 1 29.48 -0.97 11.28
CA VAL A 1 29.78 -0.53 12.66
C VAL A 1 28.48 -0.55 13.45
N TYR A 2 28.56 -1.00 14.70
CA TYR A 2 27.40 -1.10 15.61
C TYR A 2 27.65 -0.22 16.85
N ASP A 3 26.57 0.19 17.48
CA ASP A 3 26.61 0.83 18.80
C ASP A 3 26.64 -0.22 19.93
N LYS A 4 26.57 0.24 21.21
CA LYS A 4 26.56 -0.63 22.39
C LYS A 4 25.29 -1.45 22.61
N THR A 5 24.24 -1.17 21.82
CA THR A 5 22.93 -1.82 21.84
C THR A 5 22.66 -2.62 20.58
N ASP A 6 23.73 -2.95 19.82
CA ASP A 6 23.76 -3.73 18.59
C ASP A 6 22.97 -3.10 17.41
N HIS A 7 22.71 -1.77 17.44
CA HIS A 7 22.18 -1.07 16.29
C HIS A 7 23.30 -0.76 15.29
N ILE A 8 23.00 -0.91 13.98
CA ILE A 8 23.92 -0.53 12.90
C ILE A 8 23.99 1.00 12.81
N ILE A 9 25.09 1.61 13.25
CA ILE A 9 25.29 3.07 13.14
C ILE A 9 26.00 3.49 11.86
N GLN A 10 26.68 2.56 11.16
CA GLN A 10 27.30 2.82 9.86
C GLN A 10 27.37 1.55 9.03
N MET A 11 26.96 1.66 7.77
CA MET A 11 27.24 0.70 6.69
C MET A 11 28.29 1.28 5.75
N THR A 12 29.14 0.41 5.19
CA THR A 12 30.11 0.81 4.15
C THR A 12 29.91 -0.16 2.98
N GLU A 13 29.64 0.37 1.82
CA GLU A 13 29.47 -0.35 0.54
C GLU A 13 30.85 -0.81 0.00
N ALA A 14 30.84 -1.67 -1.02
CA ALA A 14 32.06 -2.20 -1.63
C ALA A 14 32.92 -1.11 -2.32
N ASP A 15 32.31 -0.04 -2.77
CA ASP A 15 32.96 1.15 -3.36
C ASP A 15 33.47 2.16 -2.30
N GLY A 16 33.26 1.87 -1.01
CA GLY A 16 33.65 2.72 0.12
C GLY A 16 32.61 3.77 0.52
N ALA A 17 31.45 3.85 -0.17
CA ALA A 17 30.36 4.76 0.20
C ALA A 17 29.84 4.40 1.61
N LYS A 18 29.58 5.44 2.43
CA LYS A 18 29.13 5.26 3.81
C LYS A 18 27.72 5.78 4.00
N THR A 19 26.90 4.97 4.68
CA THR A 19 25.58 5.38 5.19
C THR A 19 25.61 5.31 6.71
N CYS A 20 25.22 6.40 7.38
CA CYS A 20 25.18 6.47 8.85
C CYS A 20 23.73 6.55 9.34
N PHE A 21 23.47 5.97 10.50
CA PHE A 21 22.13 5.88 11.11
C PHE A 21 22.18 6.48 12.52
N GLY A 22 21.17 7.31 12.84
CA GLY A 22 20.94 7.80 14.20
C GLY A 22 19.63 7.23 14.75
N TYR A 23 19.62 6.95 16.04
CA TYR A 23 18.50 6.31 16.73
C TYR A 23 18.01 7.15 17.91
N ASP A 24 16.73 7.03 18.25
CA ASP A 24 16.21 7.50 19.53
C ASP A 24 16.51 6.48 20.65
N ARG A 25 16.05 6.81 21.89
CA ARG A 25 16.30 5.97 23.08
C ARG A 25 15.59 4.61 23.04
N VAL A 26 14.58 4.43 22.20
CA VAL A 26 13.81 3.20 22.08
C VAL A 26 14.17 2.39 20.81
N GLY A 27 15.16 2.89 20.03
CA GLY A 27 15.71 2.19 18.87
C GLY A 27 15.06 2.52 17.53
N ASN A 28 14.21 3.55 17.44
CA ASN A 28 13.71 4.01 16.15
C ASN A 28 14.80 4.81 15.41
N ILE A 29 14.91 4.61 14.10
CA ILE A 29 15.82 5.40 13.24
C ILE A 29 15.28 6.82 13.13
N ILE A 30 15.96 7.82 13.69
CA ILE A 30 15.60 9.24 13.59
C ILE A 30 16.36 9.99 12.51
N SER A 31 17.48 9.44 12.03
CA SER A 31 18.22 10.04 10.91
C SER A 31 18.98 8.99 10.10
N VAL A 32 19.08 9.25 8.79
CA VAL A 32 19.94 8.50 7.86
C VAL A 32 20.77 9.53 7.09
N THR A 33 22.09 9.42 7.16
CA THR A 33 23.02 10.24 6.40
C THR A 33 23.62 9.41 5.27
N ASN A 34 23.45 9.85 4.02
CA ASN A 34 23.99 9.17 2.85
C ASN A 34 25.49 9.51 2.65
N ALA A 35 26.12 8.84 1.68
CA ALA A 35 27.55 9.01 1.38
C ALA A 35 27.94 10.45 0.96
N LEU A 36 26.99 11.24 0.47
CA LEU A 36 27.19 12.65 0.07
C LEU A 36 26.94 13.64 1.22
N GLY A 37 26.65 13.13 2.44
CA GLY A 37 26.33 13.96 3.61
C GLY A 37 24.89 14.44 3.67
N GLY A 38 24.02 14.05 2.72
CA GLY A 38 22.60 14.36 2.76
C GLY A 38 21.90 13.62 3.89
N ILE A 39 21.10 14.34 4.69
CA ILE A 39 20.42 13.80 5.88
C ILE A 39 18.91 13.72 5.63
N THR A 40 18.36 12.52 5.83
CA THR A 40 16.91 12.29 5.94
C THR A 40 16.57 12.07 7.41
N THR A 41 15.54 12.76 7.92
CA THR A 41 15.12 12.62 9.32
C THR A 41 13.70 12.08 9.44
N TYR A 42 13.42 11.46 10.59
CA TYR A 42 12.14 10.82 10.89
C TYR A 42 11.67 11.21 12.29
N THR A 43 10.36 11.35 12.46
CA THR A 43 9.74 11.51 13.78
C THR A 43 8.72 10.40 14.03
N TYR A 44 8.47 10.12 15.29
CA TYR A 44 7.57 9.04 15.72
C TYR A 44 6.65 9.54 16.83
N ASP A 45 5.49 8.90 16.95
CA ASP A 45 4.60 9.10 18.09
C ASP A 45 5.02 8.20 19.28
N GLU A 46 4.29 8.33 20.39
CA GLU A 46 4.57 7.62 21.64
C GLU A 46 4.47 6.10 21.54
N VAL A 47 3.81 5.57 20.48
CA VAL A 47 3.68 4.12 20.24
C VAL A 47 4.59 3.64 19.10
N GLY A 48 5.55 4.48 18.65
CA GLY A 48 6.57 4.13 17.67
C GLY A 48 6.12 4.17 16.19
N ARG A 49 4.98 4.79 15.89
CA ARG A 49 4.55 4.97 14.50
C ARG A 49 5.18 6.24 13.91
N ARG A 50 5.71 6.14 12.71
CA ARG A 50 6.37 7.28 12.06
C ARG A 50 5.37 8.37 11.71
N THR A 51 5.54 9.57 12.26
CA THR A 51 4.69 10.75 12.04
C THR A 51 5.22 11.70 10.98
N SER A 52 6.53 11.69 10.68
CA SER A 52 7.06 12.43 9.56
C SER A 52 8.32 11.81 8.94
N VAL A 53 8.61 12.22 7.72
CA VAL A 53 9.90 12.08 7.07
C VAL A 53 10.27 13.42 6.42
N THR A 54 11.49 13.92 6.70
CA THR A 54 12.06 15.09 6.04
C THR A 54 13.24 14.65 5.20
N ASP A 55 13.18 14.93 3.90
CA ASP A 55 14.22 14.55 2.94
C ASP A 55 15.46 15.47 3.03
N VAL A 56 16.50 15.16 2.25
CA VAL A 56 17.75 15.92 2.19
C VAL A 56 17.58 17.36 1.72
N SER A 57 16.48 17.67 1.07
CA SER A 57 16.13 19.03 0.59
C SER A 57 15.30 19.81 1.60
N GLY A 58 14.98 19.21 2.76
CA GLY A 58 14.13 19.81 3.79
C GLY A 58 12.63 19.64 3.54
N ASN A 59 12.21 18.88 2.52
CA ASN A 59 10.80 18.62 2.26
C ASN A 59 10.25 17.62 3.27
N THR A 60 9.18 17.99 3.97
CA THR A 60 8.57 17.14 4.99
C THR A 60 7.25 16.56 4.51
N THR A 61 7.13 15.23 4.61
CA THR A 61 5.86 14.49 4.49
C THR A 61 5.42 14.06 5.87
N SER A 62 4.16 14.38 6.26
CA SER A 62 3.60 14.04 7.58
C SER A 62 2.50 13.01 7.46
N MET A 63 2.42 12.10 8.43
CA MET A 63 1.44 11.02 8.52
C MET A 63 0.62 11.15 9.80
N PHE A 64 -0.69 11.04 9.67
CA PHE A 64 -1.64 11.09 10.78
C PHE A 64 -2.38 9.76 10.86
N TYR A 65 -2.63 9.29 12.08
CA TYR A 65 -3.21 8.00 12.35
C TYR A 65 -4.53 8.13 13.09
N ASN A 66 -5.49 7.30 12.73
CA ASN A 66 -6.74 7.19 13.46
C ASN A 66 -6.56 6.35 14.75
N ALA A 67 -7.65 6.24 15.52
CA ALA A 67 -7.66 5.47 16.77
C ALA A 67 -7.36 3.97 16.59
N LEU A 68 -7.52 3.42 15.38
CA LEU A 68 -7.17 2.04 15.04
C LEU A 68 -5.71 1.88 14.61
N GLY A 69 -4.89 2.95 14.66
CA GLY A 69 -3.50 2.94 14.23
C GLY A 69 -3.29 2.92 12.70
N LYS A 70 -4.33 3.18 11.92
CA LYS A 70 -4.24 3.25 10.47
C LYS A 70 -4.01 4.68 10.01
N ILE A 71 -3.21 4.87 8.94
CA ILE A 71 -2.98 6.20 8.36
C ILE A 71 -4.32 6.75 7.86
N GLU A 72 -4.78 7.86 8.42
CA GLU A 72 -5.98 8.58 7.97
C GLU A 72 -5.65 9.74 7.03
N ARG A 73 -4.44 10.32 7.13
CA ARG A 73 -4.00 11.42 6.27
C ARG A 73 -2.49 11.43 6.10
N VAL A 74 -2.06 11.70 4.87
CA VAL A 74 -0.67 12.01 4.52
C VAL A 74 -0.64 13.42 3.96
N CYS A 75 0.14 14.32 4.55
CA CYS A 75 0.37 15.68 4.06
C CYS A 75 1.73 15.74 3.36
N TYR A 76 1.74 16.27 2.14
CA TYR A 76 2.94 16.41 1.31
C TYR A 76 3.58 17.79 1.46
N PRO A 77 4.87 17.96 1.12
CA PRO A 77 5.60 19.23 1.26
C PRO A 77 4.98 20.40 0.50
N ASN A 78 4.26 20.14 -0.58
CA ASN A 78 3.54 21.15 -1.37
C ASN A 78 2.21 21.60 -0.74
N GLY A 79 1.88 21.16 0.47
CA GLY A 79 0.64 21.48 1.18
C GLY A 79 -0.56 20.63 0.78
N SER A 80 -0.45 19.79 -0.26
CA SER A 80 -1.52 18.87 -0.63
C SER A 80 -1.62 17.68 0.35
N SER A 81 -2.74 16.96 0.33
CA SER A 81 -2.91 15.80 1.20
C SER A 81 -3.67 14.66 0.53
N LYS A 82 -3.36 13.45 0.98
CA LYS A 82 -4.10 12.22 0.67
C LYS A 82 -4.83 11.77 1.93
N VAL A 83 -6.14 11.53 1.84
CA VAL A 83 -6.98 11.13 2.98
C VAL A 83 -7.50 9.71 2.77
N PHE A 84 -7.55 8.95 3.85
CA PHE A 84 -8.03 7.57 3.88
C PHE A 84 -9.17 7.46 4.88
N GLU A 85 -10.33 7.04 4.42
CA GLU A 85 -11.48 6.75 5.25
C GLU A 85 -11.65 5.24 5.42
N TYR A 86 -12.06 4.83 6.60
CA TYR A 86 -12.21 3.41 6.93
C TYR A 86 -13.63 3.13 7.43
N GLU A 87 -14.11 1.90 7.19
CA GLU A 87 -15.29 1.37 7.86
C GLU A 87 -15.04 1.17 9.36
N ILE A 88 -16.11 0.99 10.13
CA ILE A 88 -16.04 0.69 11.59
C ILE A 88 -15.12 -0.52 11.86
N GLY A 89 -15.11 -1.53 11.00
CA GLY A 89 -14.20 -2.70 11.07
C GLY A 89 -12.76 -2.44 10.64
N GLY A 90 -12.39 -1.19 10.30
CA GLY A 90 -11.04 -0.80 9.90
C GLY A 90 -10.65 -1.18 8.47
N ARG A 91 -11.57 -1.63 7.62
CA ARG A 91 -11.31 -1.82 6.19
C ARG A 91 -11.34 -0.48 5.48
N LEU A 92 -10.45 -0.29 4.48
CA LEU A 92 -10.36 0.94 3.70
C LEU A 92 -11.66 1.15 2.90
N LYS A 93 -12.38 2.24 3.18
CA LYS A 93 -13.63 2.58 2.51
C LYS A 93 -13.43 3.52 1.35
N LYS A 94 -12.57 4.54 1.53
CA LYS A 94 -12.38 5.60 0.53
C LYS A 94 -10.98 6.18 0.61
N ILE A 95 -10.43 6.53 -0.54
CA ILE A 95 -9.24 7.38 -0.68
C ILE A 95 -9.67 8.68 -1.33
N ILE A 96 -9.16 9.80 -0.83
CA ILE A 96 -9.25 11.12 -1.46
C ILE A 96 -7.82 11.53 -1.79
N TYR A 97 -7.54 11.69 -3.08
CA TYR A 97 -6.23 12.05 -3.60
C TYR A 97 -5.99 13.56 -3.55
N PRO A 98 -4.72 14.02 -3.65
CA PRO A 98 -4.37 15.45 -3.57
C PRO A 98 -5.05 16.35 -4.62
N ASP A 99 -5.41 15.81 -5.76
CA ASP A 99 -6.13 16.48 -6.85
C ASP A 99 -7.66 16.51 -6.66
N GLY A 100 -8.15 15.91 -5.56
CA GLY A 100 -9.57 15.78 -5.25
C GLY A 100 -10.22 14.54 -5.86
N GLU A 101 -9.52 13.75 -6.68
CA GLU A 101 -10.04 12.46 -7.15
C GLU A 101 -10.32 11.53 -5.98
N THR A 102 -11.26 10.61 -6.17
CA THR A 102 -11.64 9.66 -5.12
C THR A 102 -11.67 8.24 -5.63
N GLU A 103 -11.40 7.30 -4.72
CA GLU A 103 -11.53 5.87 -4.96
C GLU A 103 -12.27 5.24 -3.78
N THR A 104 -13.36 4.51 -4.05
CA THR A 104 -14.22 3.89 -3.05
C THR A 104 -14.18 2.38 -3.20
N TYR A 105 -14.23 1.68 -2.07
CA TYR A 105 -14.16 0.22 -1.97
C TYR A 105 -15.38 -0.33 -1.25
N GLY A 106 -15.91 -1.44 -1.72
CA GLY A 106 -16.92 -2.21 -1.02
C GLY A 106 -16.46 -3.66 -0.81
N TYR A 107 -16.97 -4.28 0.24
CA TYR A 107 -16.54 -5.60 0.70
C TYR A 107 -17.72 -6.51 0.96
N ASP A 108 -17.51 -7.80 0.75
CA ASP A 108 -18.43 -8.82 1.23
C ASP A 108 -18.23 -9.09 2.75
N LYS A 109 -19.04 -10.02 3.28
CA LYS A 109 -18.97 -10.40 4.71
C LYS A 109 -17.65 -11.08 5.11
N LYS A 110 -16.92 -11.65 4.17
CA LYS A 110 -15.62 -12.30 4.38
C LYS A 110 -14.46 -11.29 4.32
N GLY A 111 -14.66 -10.11 3.73
CA GLY A 111 -13.65 -9.07 3.54
C GLY A 111 -13.05 -9.02 2.14
N ASN A 112 -13.59 -9.75 1.18
CA ASN A 112 -13.18 -9.67 -0.21
C ASN A 112 -13.71 -8.36 -0.82
N ILE A 113 -12.89 -7.67 -1.64
CA ILE A 113 -13.31 -6.45 -2.34
C ILE A 113 -14.33 -6.83 -3.42
N VAL A 114 -15.60 -6.46 -3.26
CA VAL A 114 -16.64 -6.72 -4.26
C VAL A 114 -16.78 -5.60 -5.29
N PHE A 115 -16.31 -4.40 -4.99
CA PHE A 115 -16.14 -3.35 -5.99
C PHE A 115 -15.05 -2.35 -5.62
N ARG A 116 -14.52 -1.69 -6.66
CA ARG A 116 -13.69 -0.49 -6.61
C ARG A 116 -14.26 0.51 -7.59
N GLU A 117 -14.48 1.76 -7.16
CA GLU A 117 -15.10 2.81 -7.96
C GLU A 117 -14.31 4.10 -7.81
N ASN A 118 -14.01 4.77 -8.92
CA ASN A 118 -13.38 6.09 -8.89
C ASN A 118 -14.44 7.22 -8.78
N GLY A 119 -13.97 8.47 -8.61
CA GLY A 119 -14.84 9.65 -8.48
C GLY A 119 -15.74 9.96 -9.68
N LEU A 120 -15.44 9.38 -10.84
CA LEU A 120 -16.26 9.50 -12.07
C LEU A 120 -17.35 8.42 -12.16
N GLY A 121 -17.47 7.53 -11.15
CA GLY A 121 -18.43 6.43 -11.16
C GLY A 121 -17.98 5.21 -11.96
N ASN A 122 -16.74 5.19 -12.45
CA ASN A 122 -16.18 4.01 -13.11
C ASN A 122 -15.96 2.91 -12.08
N ARG A 123 -16.78 1.86 -12.14
CA ARG A 123 -16.80 0.76 -11.19
C ARG A 123 -16.26 -0.53 -11.80
N LEU A 124 -15.28 -1.13 -11.12
CA LEU A 124 -14.89 -2.53 -11.28
C LEU A 124 -15.65 -3.36 -10.24
N THR A 125 -16.32 -4.45 -10.66
CA THR A 125 -17.03 -5.35 -9.76
C THR A 125 -16.39 -6.73 -9.81
N PHE A 126 -16.23 -7.36 -8.64
CA PHE A 126 -15.56 -8.64 -8.47
C PHE A 126 -16.51 -9.67 -7.86
N TYR A 127 -16.47 -10.89 -8.38
CA TYR A 127 -17.21 -12.02 -7.86
C TYR A 127 -16.25 -13.15 -7.46
N TYR A 128 -16.60 -13.84 -6.42
CA TYR A 128 -15.75 -14.86 -5.82
C TYR A 128 -16.47 -16.21 -5.71
N ASP A 129 -15.71 -17.29 -5.72
CA ASP A 129 -16.20 -18.60 -5.35
C ASP A 129 -16.15 -18.81 -3.82
N LYS A 130 -16.52 -20.04 -3.39
CA LYS A 130 -16.52 -20.40 -1.95
C LYS A 130 -15.13 -20.42 -1.31
N MET A 131 -14.05 -20.47 -2.13
CA MET A 131 -12.66 -20.50 -1.72
C MET A 131 -11.99 -19.10 -1.85
N ASP A 132 -12.81 -18.04 -2.00
CA ASP A 132 -12.39 -16.64 -2.13
C ASP A 132 -11.51 -16.35 -3.36
N ARG A 133 -11.63 -17.15 -4.43
CA ARG A 133 -10.96 -16.94 -5.71
C ARG A 133 -11.88 -16.14 -6.64
N ILE A 134 -11.31 -15.18 -7.39
CA ILE A 134 -12.09 -14.36 -8.33
C ILE A 134 -12.61 -15.22 -9.47
N THR A 135 -13.94 -15.31 -9.63
CA THR A 135 -14.57 -16.01 -10.75
C THR A 135 -14.99 -15.09 -11.88
N GLN A 136 -15.23 -13.80 -11.56
CA GLN A 136 -15.67 -12.83 -12.57
C GLN A 136 -15.24 -11.42 -12.18
N ILE A 137 -14.85 -10.63 -13.19
CA ILE A 137 -14.63 -9.19 -13.08
C ILE A 137 -15.53 -8.51 -14.12
N ILE A 138 -16.30 -7.49 -13.69
CA ILE A 138 -17.03 -6.61 -14.60
C ILE A 138 -16.34 -5.26 -14.62
N ASN A 139 -15.95 -4.79 -15.80
CA ASN A 139 -15.31 -3.50 -15.98
C ASN A 139 -16.37 -2.36 -16.03
N PRO A 140 -15.95 -1.07 -15.98
CA PRO A 140 -16.87 0.07 -15.93
C PRO A 140 -17.80 0.20 -17.15
N VAL A 141 -17.45 -0.39 -18.29
CA VAL A 141 -18.27 -0.36 -19.51
C VAL A 141 -19.11 -1.63 -19.69
N GLY A 142 -19.17 -2.50 -18.67
CA GLY A 142 -19.97 -3.72 -18.66
C GLY A 142 -19.29 -4.95 -19.28
N GLY A 143 -18.04 -4.84 -19.73
CA GLY A 143 -17.27 -5.99 -20.21
C GLY A 143 -16.99 -6.98 -19.09
N VAL A 144 -17.16 -8.28 -19.37
CA VAL A 144 -17.11 -9.35 -18.37
C VAL A 144 -15.93 -10.27 -18.65
N ARG A 145 -15.02 -10.41 -17.69
CA ARG A 145 -13.94 -11.40 -17.72
C ARG A 145 -14.23 -12.50 -16.69
N LYS A 146 -14.10 -13.77 -17.09
CA LYS A 146 -14.36 -14.93 -16.23
C LYS A 146 -13.12 -15.78 -16.06
N TYR A 147 -13.03 -16.43 -14.90
CA TYR A 147 -11.95 -17.33 -14.52
C TYR A 147 -12.49 -18.67 -14.05
N SER A 148 -11.88 -19.75 -14.51
CA SER A 148 -12.16 -21.11 -14.04
C SER A 148 -10.90 -21.72 -13.44
N TYR A 149 -11.07 -22.55 -12.43
CA TYR A 149 -9.98 -23.11 -11.64
C TYR A 149 -10.09 -24.64 -11.56
N ASP A 150 -8.96 -25.31 -11.47
CA ASP A 150 -8.90 -26.70 -11.09
C ASP A 150 -9.10 -26.90 -9.57
N ALA A 151 -9.10 -28.13 -9.12
CA ALA A 151 -9.31 -28.49 -7.71
C ALA A 151 -8.20 -28.00 -6.77
N VAL A 152 -6.99 -27.77 -7.30
CA VAL A 152 -5.82 -27.29 -6.51
C VAL A 152 -5.62 -25.78 -6.61
N GLY A 153 -6.45 -25.07 -7.42
CA GLY A 153 -6.49 -23.61 -7.46
C GLY A 153 -5.76 -22.98 -8.65
N ASN A 154 -5.26 -23.76 -9.60
CA ASN A 154 -4.68 -23.20 -10.82
C ASN A 154 -5.78 -22.70 -11.76
N ILE A 155 -5.53 -21.61 -12.48
CA ILE A 155 -6.45 -21.09 -13.51
C ILE A 155 -6.40 -22.01 -14.72
N ILE A 156 -7.52 -22.67 -15.07
CA ILE A 156 -7.61 -23.55 -16.25
C ILE A 156 -8.27 -22.89 -17.46
N CYS A 157 -9.01 -21.80 -17.25
CA CYS A 157 -9.60 -21.05 -18.34
C CYS A 157 -9.76 -19.58 -17.94
N ILE A 158 -9.44 -18.68 -18.87
CA ILE A 158 -9.79 -17.26 -18.83
C ILE A 158 -10.66 -16.96 -20.04
N ARG A 159 -11.84 -16.38 -19.82
CA ARG A 159 -12.71 -15.84 -20.87
C ARG A 159 -12.67 -14.33 -20.80
N ASP A 160 -12.22 -13.66 -21.89
CA ASP A 160 -12.11 -12.21 -21.94
C ASP A 160 -13.46 -11.51 -22.21
N GLU A 161 -13.43 -10.19 -22.29
CA GLU A 161 -14.62 -9.33 -22.50
C GLU A 161 -15.21 -9.49 -23.91
N ASN A 162 -14.48 -10.08 -24.87
CA ASN A 162 -14.91 -10.40 -26.23
C ASN A 162 -15.31 -11.87 -26.38
N GLU A 163 -15.46 -12.58 -25.26
CA GLU A 163 -15.78 -14.00 -25.19
C GLU A 163 -14.69 -14.97 -25.71
N ASN A 164 -13.46 -14.49 -25.98
CA ASN A 164 -12.36 -15.36 -26.32
C ASN A 164 -11.87 -16.14 -25.11
N GLU A 165 -11.61 -17.44 -25.30
CA GLU A 165 -11.14 -18.31 -24.23
C GLU A 165 -9.67 -18.66 -24.39
N THR A 166 -8.93 -18.56 -23.29
CA THR A 166 -7.56 -19.07 -23.17
C THR A 166 -7.54 -20.18 -22.15
N HIS A 167 -7.11 -21.37 -22.55
CA HIS A 167 -7.04 -22.55 -21.70
C HIS A 167 -5.59 -22.82 -21.26
N TYR A 168 -5.43 -23.28 -20.03
CA TYR A 168 -4.16 -23.63 -19.41
C TYR A 168 -4.18 -25.08 -18.94
N THR A 169 -3.08 -25.76 -19.16
CA THR A 169 -2.83 -27.11 -18.64
C THR A 169 -1.55 -27.09 -17.83
N TYR A 170 -1.55 -27.83 -16.75
CA TYR A 170 -0.40 -27.92 -15.84
C TYR A 170 0.10 -29.36 -15.81
N SER A 171 1.41 -29.55 -15.83
CA SER A 171 2.00 -30.86 -15.57
C SER A 171 1.89 -31.18 -14.09
N PRO A 172 1.76 -32.47 -13.75
CA PRO A 172 1.72 -32.95 -12.37
C PRO A 172 2.97 -32.56 -11.59
#